data_9654a614f51ab55604469dfbf9498016
#
_entry.id   9654a614f51ab55604469dfbf9498016
#
_cell.length_a   1.000
_cell.length_b   1.000
_cell.length_c   1.000
_cell.angle_alpha   90.00
_cell.angle_beta   90.00
_cell.angle_gamma   90.00
#
_symmetry.space_group_name_H-M   'P 1'
#
loop_
_entity.id
_entity.type
_entity.pdbx_description
1 polymer ?
#
loop_
_entity_poly.entity_id
_entity_poly.type
_entity_poly.pdbx_seq_one_letter_code
_entity_poly.pdbx_strand_id
1 'polypeptide(L)'
;MIIFNSKAKDFLCIVLHGLNSSSSEISYSFTSIAKKLEFVKFIFLDSDRKKVRIYGNEIVNAWYSLNSYSIFDRSDINGFQTSKNRILFEINSHNFHPSKVVLVGFSQGAAMASYVALNTDFVFKKVIMLSGYLPMKLEYSNTTKQNLMMIHGLFDGQIPYFIGIYSRFILRYFYKQKVEFVTFFGTHVIPKKIEKIFLEIFKLKE
;
A
#
# COMPACT_ATOMS: atom_id res chain seq x y z
N MET A 1 -11.66 -10.89 -0.61
CA MET A 1 -11.87 -9.62 0.11
C MET A 1 -12.40 -9.88 1.51
N ILE A 2 -11.85 -9.22 2.53
CA ILE A 2 -12.30 -9.28 3.92
C ILE A 2 -12.64 -7.86 4.38
N ILE A 3 -13.68 -7.72 5.21
CA ILE A 3 -14.13 -6.41 5.74
C ILE A 3 -14.25 -6.50 7.26
N PHE A 4 -13.58 -5.56 7.96
CA PHE A 4 -13.80 -5.33 9.38
C PHE A 4 -14.57 -4.02 9.58
N ASN A 5 -15.37 -3.94 10.64
CA ASN A 5 -16.17 -2.77 10.98
C ASN A 5 -17.05 -2.31 9.81
N SER A 6 -17.79 -3.22 9.19
CA SER A 6 -18.54 -2.98 7.96
C SER A 6 -19.55 -1.82 8.06
N LYS A 7 -20.05 -1.50 9.26
CA LYS A 7 -21.00 -0.41 9.53
C LYS A 7 -20.33 0.95 9.77
N ALA A 8 -19.00 1.00 9.92
CA ALA A 8 -18.28 2.26 10.16
C ALA A 8 -18.42 3.22 8.97
N LYS A 9 -18.60 4.52 9.27
CA LYS A 9 -18.86 5.57 8.26
C LYS A 9 -17.92 6.77 8.34
N ASP A 10 -17.01 6.81 9.32
CA ASP A 10 -16.17 7.98 9.53
C ASP A 10 -14.94 7.96 8.63
N PHE A 11 -14.30 6.80 8.53
CA PHE A 11 -13.09 6.60 7.71
C PHE A 11 -13.12 5.25 7.00
N LEU A 12 -12.37 5.19 5.88
CA LEU A 12 -12.11 3.99 5.12
C LEU A 12 -10.60 3.70 5.12
N CYS A 13 -10.23 2.46 5.39
CA CYS A 13 -8.86 1.97 5.25
C CYS A 13 -8.84 0.81 4.25
N ILE A 14 -8.22 1.02 3.10
CA ILE A 14 -7.99 -0.02 2.09
C ILE A 14 -6.60 -0.61 2.31
N VAL A 15 -6.51 -1.93 2.40
CA VAL A 15 -5.26 -2.65 2.67
C VAL A 15 -4.94 -3.63 1.55
N LEU A 16 -3.74 -3.51 0.99
CA LEU A 16 -3.22 -4.30 -0.13
C LEU A 16 -2.13 -5.25 0.36
N HIS A 17 -2.30 -6.55 0.14
CA HIS A 17 -1.36 -7.60 0.54
C HIS A 17 -0.10 -7.64 -0.34
N GLY A 18 0.92 -8.36 0.09
CA GLY A 18 2.14 -8.63 -0.67
C GLY A 18 1.96 -9.66 -1.80
N LEU A 19 3.02 -9.84 -2.62
CA LEU A 19 3.05 -10.86 -3.66
C LEU A 19 2.85 -12.25 -3.06
N ASN A 20 2.03 -13.08 -3.71
CA ASN A 20 1.67 -14.44 -3.31
C ASN A 20 1.04 -14.55 -1.91
N SER A 21 0.40 -13.48 -1.44
CA SER A 21 -0.37 -13.42 -0.20
C SER A 21 -1.87 -13.23 -0.49
N SER A 22 -2.66 -12.95 0.53
CA SER A 22 -4.12 -12.79 0.42
C SER A 22 -4.66 -11.76 1.40
N SER A 23 -5.92 -11.35 1.17
CA SER A 23 -6.67 -10.50 2.12
C SER A 23 -6.79 -11.18 3.48
N SER A 24 -6.93 -12.50 3.53
CA SER A 24 -7.02 -13.28 4.76
C SER A 24 -5.73 -13.16 5.58
N GLU A 25 -4.59 -13.41 4.96
CA GLU A 25 -3.30 -13.37 5.65
C GLU A 25 -2.97 -11.99 6.20
N ILE A 26 -3.08 -10.94 5.38
CA ILE A 26 -2.74 -9.60 5.84
C ILE A 26 -3.70 -9.08 6.90
N SER A 27 -4.98 -9.49 6.87
CA SER A 27 -5.98 -9.03 7.83
C SER A 27 -5.66 -9.39 9.28
N TYR A 28 -4.96 -10.50 9.52
CA TYR A 28 -4.53 -10.90 10.88
C TYR A 28 -3.67 -9.83 11.55
N SER A 29 -2.79 -9.16 10.79
CA SER A 29 -1.94 -8.09 11.31
C SER A 29 -2.71 -6.84 11.74
N PHE A 30 -3.96 -6.69 11.30
CA PHE A 30 -4.81 -5.53 11.58
C PHE A 30 -5.96 -5.83 12.55
N THR A 31 -6.11 -7.06 13.02
CA THR A 31 -7.23 -7.45 13.90
C THR A 31 -7.29 -6.61 15.17
N SER A 32 -6.16 -6.41 15.86
CA SER A 32 -6.09 -5.58 17.07
C SER A 32 -6.40 -4.10 16.77
N ILE A 33 -5.89 -3.60 15.64
CA ILE A 33 -6.09 -2.23 15.19
C ILE A 33 -7.58 -1.97 14.92
N ALA A 34 -8.23 -2.88 14.18
CA ALA A 34 -9.64 -2.76 13.84
C ALA A 34 -10.55 -2.78 15.07
N LYS A 35 -10.22 -3.58 16.09
CA LYS A 35 -10.94 -3.59 17.37
C LYS A 35 -10.85 -2.27 18.14
N LYS A 36 -9.73 -1.55 18.00
CA LYS A 36 -9.52 -0.24 18.66
C LYS A 36 -10.08 0.94 17.86
N LEU A 37 -10.27 0.75 16.55
CA LEU A 37 -10.74 1.77 15.61
C LEU A 37 -12.08 1.36 14.98
N GLU A 38 -13.10 1.13 15.82
CA GLU A 38 -14.42 0.65 15.38
C GLU A 38 -15.14 1.61 14.42
N PHE A 39 -14.78 2.89 14.44
CA PHE A 39 -15.27 3.93 13.52
C PHE A 39 -14.57 3.94 12.15
N VAL A 40 -13.55 3.10 11.95
CA VAL A 40 -12.84 2.91 10.67
C VAL A 40 -13.29 1.62 10.01
N LYS A 41 -13.80 1.69 8.79
CA LYS A 41 -14.05 0.52 7.94
C LYS A 41 -12.74 0.06 7.33
N PHE A 42 -12.34 -1.16 7.60
CA PHE A 42 -11.17 -1.79 6.97
C PHE A 42 -11.62 -2.73 5.86
N ILE A 43 -11.02 -2.58 4.69
CA ILE A 43 -11.24 -3.46 3.55
C ILE A 43 -9.89 -4.00 3.09
N PHE A 44 -9.75 -5.32 3.17
CA PHE A 44 -8.58 -6.06 2.71
C PHE A 44 -8.90 -6.61 1.33
N LEU A 45 -8.25 -6.10 0.30
CA LEU A 45 -8.50 -6.52 -1.07
C LEU A 45 -7.61 -7.71 -1.45
N ASP A 46 -8.19 -8.64 -2.20
CA ASP A 46 -7.38 -9.62 -2.91
C ASP A 46 -6.95 -9.06 -4.26
N SER A 47 -5.73 -9.36 -4.67
CA SER A 47 -5.28 -9.12 -6.05
C SER A 47 -5.86 -10.19 -7.00
N ASP A 48 -5.67 -10.00 -8.29
CA ASP A 48 -5.92 -11.05 -9.25
C ASP A 48 -4.85 -12.14 -9.16
N ARG A 49 -5.16 -13.31 -9.69
CA ARG A 49 -4.17 -14.37 -9.90
C ARG A 49 -3.47 -14.12 -11.23
N LYS A 50 -2.16 -14.02 -11.19
CA LYS A 50 -1.31 -13.73 -12.36
C LYS A 50 -0.17 -14.72 -12.47
N LYS A 51 0.24 -14.99 -13.70
CA LYS A 51 1.46 -15.74 -13.99
C LYS A 51 2.67 -14.88 -13.67
N VAL A 52 3.51 -15.33 -12.75
CA VAL A 52 4.66 -14.55 -12.26
C VAL A 52 5.95 -15.29 -12.61
N ARG A 53 6.76 -14.69 -13.48
CA ARG A 53 7.96 -15.33 -14.04
C ARG A 53 9.03 -15.63 -12.98
N ILE A 54 9.21 -14.76 -11.99
CA ILE A 54 10.18 -15.00 -10.91
C ILE A 54 9.82 -16.22 -10.03
N TYR A 55 8.57 -16.71 -10.11
CA TYR A 55 8.12 -17.95 -9.49
C TYR A 55 7.95 -19.08 -10.52
N GLY A 56 8.85 -19.17 -11.51
CA GLY A 56 8.80 -20.24 -12.49
C GLY A 56 7.54 -20.23 -13.37
N ASN A 57 6.88 -19.09 -13.54
CA ASN A 57 5.59 -18.92 -14.19
C ASN A 57 4.39 -19.52 -13.44
N GLU A 58 4.49 -19.72 -12.14
CA GLU A 58 3.36 -20.09 -11.32
C GLU A 58 2.27 -19.01 -11.32
N ILE A 59 1.02 -19.44 -11.16
CA ILE A 59 -0.14 -18.55 -11.06
C ILE A 59 -0.38 -18.25 -9.57
N VAL A 60 -0.02 -17.05 -9.14
CA VAL A 60 -0.11 -16.58 -7.75
C VAL A 60 -0.91 -15.30 -7.65
N ASN A 61 -1.31 -14.92 -6.44
CA ASN A 61 -1.94 -13.63 -6.19
C ASN A 61 -0.91 -12.51 -6.38
N ALA A 62 -1.17 -11.59 -7.31
CA ALA A 62 -0.27 -10.50 -7.64
C ALA A 62 -1.02 -9.27 -8.17
N TRP A 63 -0.64 -8.08 -7.71
CA TRP A 63 -1.18 -6.82 -8.25
C TRP A 63 -0.70 -6.57 -9.68
N TYR A 64 0.54 -6.95 -9.96
CA TYR A 64 1.14 -6.93 -11.29
C TYR A 64 2.17 -8.07 -11.38
N SER A 65 2.45 -8.54 -12.59
CA SER A 65 3.43 -9.60 -12.81
C SER A 65 4.85 -9.06 -12.65
N LEU A 66 5.76 -9.91 -12.16
CA LEU A 66 7.19 -9.64 -12.08
C LEU A 66 7.94 -10.63 -12.97
N ASN A 67 8.66 -10.11 -13.98
CA ASN A 67 9.49 -10.90 -14.88
C ASN A 67 10.93 -11.03 -14.40
N SER A 68 11.36 -10.17 -13.49
CA SER A 68 12.69 -10.20 -12.87
C SER A 68 12.61 -9.76 -11.40
N TYR A 69 13.64 -10.04 -10.61
CA TYR A 69 13.78 -9.54 -9.23
C TYR A 69 14.17 -8.05 -9.17
N SER A 70 14.29 -7.39 -10.30
CA SER A 70 14.58 -5.97 -10.35
C SER A 70 13.38 -5.15 -9.89
N ILE A 71 13.59 -4.25 -8.92
CA ILE A 71 12.60 -3.22 -8.56
C ILE A 71 12.26 -2.29 -9.74
N PHE A 72 13.05 -2.34 -10.80
CA PHE A 72 12.83 -1.61 -12.04
C PHE A 72 12.04 -2.43 -13.09
N ASP A 73 11.57 -3.61 -12.76
CA ASP A 73 10.70 -4.40 -13.64
C ASP A 73 9.34 -3.73 -13.80
N ARG A 74 8.95 -3.46 -15.05
CA ARG A 74 7.71 -2.77 -15.43
C ARG A 74 7.05 -3.40 -16.62
N SER A 75 7.43 -4.60 -16.87
CA SER A 75 6.94 -5.33 -18.02
C SER A 75 5.42 -5.51 -18.02
N ASP A 76 4.77 -5.40 -16.84
CA ASP A 76 3.32 -5.54 -16.71
C ASP A 76 2.61 -4.20 -16.45
N ILE A 77 2.76 -3.23 -17.36
CA ILE A 77 2.06 -1.94 -17.30
C ILE A 77 0.55 -2.14 -17.23
N ASN A 78 0.01 -3.09 -17.98
CA ASN A 78 -1.41 -3.41 -17.98
C ASN A 78 -1.88 -3.92 -16.62
N GLY A 79 -1.06 -4.71 -15.91
CA GLY A 79 -1.34 -5.17 -14.56
C GLY A 79 -1.43 -4.03 -13.57
N PHE A 80 -0.53 -3.05 -13.66
CA PHE A 80 -0.59 -1.83 -12.85
C PHE A 80 -1.88 -1.06 -13.11
N GLN A 81 -2.26 -0.84 -14.37
CA GLN A 81 -3.48 -0.09 -14.73
C GLN A 81 -4.75 -0.82 -14.27
N THR A 82 -4.84 -2.12 -14.53
CA THR A 82 -6.00 -2.93 -14.13
C THR A 82 -6.18 -2.93 -12.62
N SER A 83 -5.11 -3.16 -11.87
CA SER A 83 -5.13 -3.16 -10.41
C SER A 83 -5.47 -1.77 -9.84
N LYS A 84 -4.92 -0.69 -10.42
CA LYS A 84 -5.30 0.67 -10.04
C LYS A 84 -6.79 0.91 -10.21
N ASN A 85 -7.33 0.60 -11.39
CA ASN A 85 -8.74 0.86 -11.69
C ASN A 85 -9.66 0.08 -10.75
N ARG A 86 -9.32 -1.18 -10.44
CA ARG A 86 -10.06 -2.00 -9.49
C ARG A 86 -10.01 -1.45 -8.06
N ILE A 87 -8.84 -1.01 -7.60
CA ILE A 87 -8.68 -0.39 -6.27
C ILE A 87 -9.50 0.91 -6.18
N LEU A 88 -9.44 1.77 -7.19
CA LEU A 88 -10.20 3.01 -7.23
C LEU A 88 -11.70 2.75 -7.32
N PHE A 89 -12.13 1.75 -8.09
CA PHE A 89 -13.54 1.32 -8.14
C PHE A 89 -14.04 0.91 -6.75
N GLU A 90 -13.26 0.11 -6.03
CA GLU A 90 -13.61 -0.33 -4.68
C GLU A 90 -13.71 0.87 -3.71
N ILE A 91 -12.74 1.79 -3.75
CA ILE A 91 -12.79 3.01 -2.92
C ILE A 91 -14.06 3.81 -3.22
N ASN A 92 -14.40 4.01 -4.49
CA ASN A 92 -15.56 4.79 -4.92
C ASN A 92 -16.90 4.13 -4.54
N SER A 93 -16.97 2.79 -4.55
CA SER A 93 -18.20 2.05 -4.22
C SER A 93 -18.66 2.26 -2.77
N HIS A 94 -17.76 2.71 -1.90
CA HIS A 94 -18.05 2.94 -0.48
C HIS A 94 -18.43 4.38 -0.13
N ASN A 95 -18.46 5.30 -1.09
CA ASN A 95 -18.91 6.70 -0.93
C ASN A 95 -18.18 7.49 0.18
N PHE A 96 -16.91 7.21 0.42
CA PHE A 96 -16.09 8.02 1.31
C PHE A 96 -15.41 9.16 0.53
N HIS A 97 -15.39 10.35 1.14
CA HIS A 97 -14.58 11.44 0.59
C HIS A 97 -13.08 11.04 0.63
N PRO A 98 -12.28 11.32 -0.42
CA PRO A 98 -10.87 10.91 -0.48
C PRO A 98 -10.04 11.26 0.75
N SER A 99 -10.28 12.45 1.35
CA SER A 99 -9.59 12.89 2.58
C SER A 99 -9.92 12.06 3.83
N LYS A 100 -10.89 11.15 3.75
CA LYS A 100 -11.24 10.19 4.80
C LYS A 100 -10.72 8.78 4.50
N VAL A 101 -10.00 8.59 3.40
CA VAL A 101 -9.47 7.30 2.95
C VAL A 101 -7.99 7.19 3.29
N VAL A 102 -7.61 6.11 3.97
CA VAL A 102 -6.22 5.68 4.16
C VAL A 102 -5.96 4.48 3.25
N LEU A 103 -4.95 4.60 2.39
CA LEU A 103 -4.51 3.51 1.53
C LEU A 103 -3.23 2.90 2.08
N VAL A 104 -3.24 1.61 2.35
CA VAL A 104 -2.12 0.87 2.94
C VAL A 104 -1.70 -0.25 2.00
N GLY A 105 -0.40 -0.46 1.86
CA GLY A 105 0.11 -1.62 1.15
C GLY A 105 1.33 -2.21 1.85
N PHE A 106 1.49 -3.52 1.72
CA PHE A 106 2.65 -4.26 2.20
C PHE A 106 3.41 -4.84 1.00
N SER A 107 4.75 -4.68 0.97
CA SER A 107 5.63 -5.25 -0.06
C SER A 107 5.19 -4.82 -1.48
N GLN A 108 4.80 -5.75 -2.37
CA GLN A 108 4.22 -5.45 -3.67
C GLN A 108 2.95 -4.59 -3.57
N GLY A 109 2.12 -4.81 -2.55
CA GLY A 109 0.95 -3.97 -2.27
C GLY A 109 1.34 -2.52 -1.93
N ALA A 110 2.49 -2.29 -1.29
CA ALA A 110 3.00 -0.93 -1.03
C ALA A 110 3.43 -0.22 -2.32
N ALA A 111 4.09 -0.95 -3.22
CA ALA A 111 4.41 -0.44 -4.55
C ALA A 111 3.12 -0.07 -5.33
N MET A 112 2.10 -0.93 -5.26
CA MET A 112 0.80 -0.67 -5.88
C MET A 112 0.08 0.53 -5.24
N ALA A 113 0.11 0.67 -3.91
CA ALA A 113 -0.49 1.81 -3.21
C ALA A 113 0.14 3.14 -3.64
N SER A 114 1.48 3.18 -3.77
CA SER A 114 2.18 4.37 -4.29
C SER A 114 1.80 4.68 -5.73
N TYR A 115 1.66 3.66 -6.58
CA TYR A 115 1.25 3.84 -7.97
C TYR A 115 -0.18 4.38 -8.08
N VAL A 116 -1.13 3.85 -7.30
CA VAL A 116 -2.50 4.39 -7.21
C VAL A 116 -2.47 5.85 -6.81
N ALA A 117 -1.78 6.17 -5.72
CA ALA A 117 -1.74 7.53 -5.15
C ALA A 117 -1.15 8.57 -6.13
N LEU A 118 -0.13 8.18 -6.92
CA LEU A 118 0.53 9.06 -7.88
C LEU A 118 -0.17 9.12 -9.25
N ASN A 119 -1.23 8.32 -9.46
CA ASN A 119 -1.98 8.25 -10.71
C ASN A 119 -3.49 8.42 -10.50
N THR A 120 -3.87 9.21 -9.51
CA THR A 120 -5.25 9.61 -9.23
C THR A 120 -5.31 11.06 -8.78
N ASP A 121 -6.43 11.73 -9.04
CA ASP A 121 -6.71 13.07 -8.52
C ASP A 121 -7.14 13.08 -7.05
N PHE A 122 -7.30 11.90 -6.43
CA PHE A 122 -7.65 11.77 -5.04
C PHE A 122 -6.49 12.20 -4.14
N VAL A 123 -6.79 13.08 -3.16
CA VAL A 123 -5.87 13.36 -2.06
C VAL A 123 -6.29 12.48 -0.88
N PHE A 124 -5.53 11.40 -0.68
CA PHE A 124 -5.78 10.50 0.43
C PHE A 124 -5.46 11.15 1.77
N LYS A 125 -6.19 10.79 2.85
CA LYS A 125 -5.82 11.15 4.22
C LYS A 125 -4.37 10.77 4.53
N LYS A 126 -4.01 9.54 4.16
CA LYS A 126 -2.65 9.01 4.26
C LYS A 126 -2.47 7.85 3.29
N VAL A 127 -1.26 7.71 2.73
CA VAL A 127 -0.84 6.51 2.00
C VAL A 127 0.31 5.89 2.77
N ILE A 128 0.17 4.63 3.19
CA ILE A 128 1.17 3.93 4.02
C ILE A 128 1.80 2.80 3.22
N MET A 129 3.11 2.88 3.04
CA MET A 129 3.93 1.89 2.34
C MET A 129 4.73 1.09 3.38
N LEU A 130 4.35 -0.16 3.60
CA LEU A 130 5.00 -1.07 4.56
C LEU A 130 6.00 -1.96 3.81
N SER A 131 7.29 -1.89 4.15
CA SER A 131 8.36 -2.71 3.56
C SER A 131 8.29 -2.77 2.03
N GLY A 132 8.05 -1.61 1.41
CA GLY A 132 7.82 -1.51 -0.04
C GLY A 132 8.83 -0.60 -0.75
N TYR A 133 8.57 -0.38 -2.01
CA TYR A 133 9.40 0.41 -2.90
C TYR A 133 8.55 1.25 -3.86
N LEU A 134 9.14 2.26 -4.47
CA LEU A 134 8.53 2.97 -5.60
C LEU A 134 8.83 2.19 -6.89
N PRO A 135 7.81 1.77 -7.65
CA PRO A 135 8.04 1.18 -8.97
C PRO A 135 8.66 2.23 -9.90
N MET A 136 9.96 2.09 -10.17
CA MET A 136 10.74 3.10 -10.89
C MET A 136 10.41 3.12 -12.40
N LYS A 137 10.54 4.29 -13.09
CA LYS A 137 10.25 4.51 -14.53
C LYS A 137 8.79 4.30 -14.98
N LEU A 138 7.84 4.06 -14.10
CA LEU A 138 6.45 4.25 -14.47
C LEU A 138 6.20 5.75 -14.68
N GLU A 139 5.45 6.08 -15.70
CA GLU A 139 4.98 7.45 -15.86
C GLU A 139 3.91 7.72 -14.80
N TYR A 140 4.10 8.79 -14.05
CA TYR A 140 3.14 9.25 -13.07
C TYR A 140 2.45 10.49 -13.64
N SER A 141 1.17 10.39 -13.87
CA SER A 141 0.40 11.41 -14.60
C SER A 141 -0.05 12.55 -13.71
N ASN A 142 0.09 12.43 -12.39
CA ASN A 142 -0.52 13.38 -11.46
C ASN A 142 0.52 14.18 -10.65
N THR A 143 0.28 15.49 -10.57
CA THR A 143 1.04 16.42 -9.73
C THR A 143 0.44 16.61 -8.33
N THR A 144 -0.68 15.94 -8.03
CA THR A 144 -1.36 16.03 -6.75
C THR A 144 -0.45 15.58 -5.62
N LYS A 145 -0.29 16.43 -4.61
CA LYS A 145 0.56 16.14 -3.46
C LYS A 145 -0.15 15.21 -2.49
N GLN A 146 0.43 14.04 -2.33
CA GLN A 146 -0.02 13.02 -1.39
C GLN A 146 0.72 13.12 -0.05
N ASN A 147 0.07 12.67 1.01
CA ASN A 147 0.68 12.50 2.33
C ASN A 147 1.15 11.04 2.47
N LEU A 148 2.41 10.78 2.12
CA LEU A 148 3.00 9.44 2.11
C LEU A 148 3.73 9.14 3.42
N MET A 149 3.59 7.92 3.91
CA MET A 149 4.40 7.38 5.00
C MET A 149 5.01 6.05 4.55
N MET A 150 6.32 5.94 4.65
CA MET A 150 7.05 4.70 4.41
C MET A 150 7.54 4.14 5.75
N ILE A 151 7.31 2.85 5.98
CA ILE A 151 7.74 2.13 7.18
C ILE A 151 8.56 0.95 6.74
N HIS A 152 9.84 0.87 7.12
CA HIS A 152 10.76 -0.12 6.57
C HIS A 152 11.63 -0.76 7.65
N GLY A 153 11.81 -2.07 7.55
CA GLY A 153 12.69 -2.85 8.42
C GLY A 153 14.16 -2.65 8.06
N LEU A 154 14.99 -2.40 9.06
CA LEU A 154 16.43 -2.17 8.86
C LEU A 154 17.14 -3.41 8.28
N PHE A 155 16.65 -4.60 8.62
CA PHE A 155 17.19 -5.89 8.21
C PHE A 155 16.29 -6.61 7.20
N ASP A 156 15.55 -5.84 6.39
CA ASP A 156 14.70 -6.39 5.34
C ASP A 156 15.57 -7.05 4.24
N GLY A 157 15.48 -8.38 4.16
CA GLY A 157 16.23 -9.19 3.21
C GLY A 157 15.50 -9.41 1.86
N GLN A 158 14.20 -9.05 1.77
CA GLN A 158 13.43 -9.18 0.53
C GLN A 158 13.46 -7.88 -0.27
N ILE A 159 13.14 -6.76 0.40
CA ILE A 159 13.28 -5.41 -0.15
C ILE A 159 14.31 -4.68 0.69
N PRO A 160 15.60 -4.69 0.29
CA PRO A 160 16.66 -4.10 1.09
C PRO A 160 16.36 -2.65 1.52
N TYR A 161 16.71 -2.32 2.74
CA TYR A 161 16.42 -1.03 3.36
C TYR A 161 16.83 0.18 2.51
N PHE A 162 17.97 0.11 1.82
CA PHE A 162 18.44 1.19 0.94
C PHE A 162 17.48 1.47 -0.23
N ILE A 163 16.70 0.47 -0.67
CA ILE A 163 15.68 0.63 -1.70
C ILE A 163 14.53 1.51 -1.17
N GLY A 164 14.15 1.34 0.09
CA GLY A 164 13.19 2.22 0.75
C GLY A 164 13.69 3.68 0.83
N ILE A 165 14.95 3.87 1.23
CA ILE A 165 15.60 5.19 1.26
C ILE A 165 15.65 5.84 -0.12
N TYR A 166 16.04 5.08 -1.14
CA TYR A 166 16.08 5.56 -2.53
C TYR A 166 14.68 5.92 -3.05
N SER A 167 13.69 5.09 -2.77
CA SER A 167 12.28 5.37 -3.11
C SER A 167 11.79 6.66 -2.47
N ARG A 168 12.08 6.87 -1.17
CA ARG A 168 11.79 8.13 -0.47
C ARG A 168 12.46 9.33 -1.14
N PHE A 169 13.73 9.21 -1.52
CA PHE A 169 14.47 10.28 -2.18
C PHE A 169 13.77 10.68 -3.48
N ILE A 170 13.45 9.72 -4.35
CA ILE A 170 12.74 9.97 -5.61
C ILE A 170 11.36 10.60 -5.36
N LEU A 171 10.56 10.06 -4.46
CA LEU A 171 9.25 10.61 -4.12
C LEU A 171 9.34 12.06 -3.65
N ARG A 172 10.31 12.38 -2.80
CA ARG A 172 10.46 13.70 -2.20
C ARG A 172 11.02 14.74 -3.20
N TYR A 173 12.06 14.40 -3.91
CA TYR A 173 12.81 15.37 -4.71
C TYR A 173 12.36 15.45 -6.16
N PHE A 174 11.96 14.35 -6.77
CA PHE A 174 11.49 14.33 -8.17
C PHE A 174 9.97 14.51 -8.25
N TYR A 175 9.21 13.77 -7.44
CA TYR A 175 7.74 13.88 -7.46
C TYR A 175 7.18 14.91 -6.47
N LYS A 176 8.06 15.61 -5.71
CA LYS A 176 7.68 16.70 -4.78
C LYS A 176 6.63 16.28 -3.74
N GLN A 177 6.62 15.00 -3.36
CA GLN A 177 5.66 14.45 -2.40
C GLN A 177 6.10 14.75 -0.95
N LYS A 178 5.12 14.86 -0.04
CA LYS A 178 5.38 14.86 1.40
C LYS A 178 5.58 13.42 1.86
N VAL A 179 6.79 13.05 2.27
CA VAL A 179 7.14 11.67 2.64
C VAL A 179 7.72 11.62 4.05
N GLU A 180 7.00 10.96 4.96
CA GLU A 180 7.52 10.55 6.26
C GLU A 180 8.19 9.18 6.11
N PHE A 181 9.31 8.96 6.81
CA PHE A 181 10.02 7.68 6.76
C PHE A 181 10.30 7.18 8.17
N VAL A 182 9.80 6.00 8.47
CA VAL A 182 9.88 5.38 9.79
C VAL A 182 10.64 4.07 9.69
N THR A 183 11.79 3.99 10.35
CA THR A 183 12.59 2.77 10.43
C THR A 183 12.20 1.94 11.65
N PHE A 184 12.30 0.61 11.54
CA PHE A 184 12.19 -0.29 12.70
C PHE A 184 13.26 -1.38 12.66
N PHE A 185 13.63 -1.87 13.84
CA PHE A 185 14.51 -3.03 13.98
C PHE A 185 13.70 -4.29 13.68
N GLY A 186 13.84 -4.80 12.46
CA GLY A 186 13.13 -5.98 11.98
C GLY A 186 13.40 -6.27 10.52
N THR A 187 12.84 -7.37 10.07
CA THR A 187 12.96 -7.91 8.72
C THR A 187 11.78 -7.47 7.83
N HIS A 188 11.44 -8.27 6.81
CA HIS A 188 10.30 -8.03 5.90
C HIS A 188 8.96 -8.40 6.54
N VAL A 189 8.50 -7.61 7.50
CA VAL A 189 7.27 -7.86 8.28
C VAL A 189 6.49 -6.57 8.51
N ILE A 190 5.22 -6.70 8.88
CA ILE A 190 4.41 -5.61 9.40
C ILE A 190 4.77 -5.41 10.89
N PRO A 191 5.35 -4.28 11.30
CA PRO A 191 5.81 -4.11 12.68
C PRO A 191 4.65 -3.88 13.66
N LYS A 192 4.74 -4.38 14.89
CA LYS A 192 3.74 -4.15 15.94
C LYS A 192 3.44 -2.67 16.19
N LYS A 193 4.43 -1.78 16.01
CA LYS A 193 4.26 -0.32 16.16
C LYS A 193 3.25 0.29 15.17
N ILE A 194 2.84 -0.45 14.13
CA ILE A 194 1.82 0.03 13.18
C ILE A 194 0.52 0.40 13.90
N GLU A 195 0.17 -0.30 14.97
CA GLU A 195 -1.03 0.01 15.76
C GLU A 195 -0.98 1.44 16.33
N LYS A 196 0.13 1.84 16.96
CA LYS A 196 0.32 3.20 17.46
C LYS A 196 0.20 4.25 16.35
N ILE A 197 0.81 3.98 15.20
CA ILE A 197 0.75 4.86 14.02
C ILE A 197 -0.70 5.03 13.55
N PHE A 198 -1.47 3.95 13.51
CA PHE A 198 -2.88 4.03 13.11
C PHE A 198 -3.71 4.83 14.10
N LEU A 199 -3.51 4.62 15.40
CA LEU A 199 -4.18 5.42 16.42
C LEU A 199 -3.89 6.91 16.29
N GLU A 200 -2.66 7.28 15.93
CA GLU A 200 -2.27 8.69 15.69
C GLU A 200 -2.91 9.26 14.41
N ILE A 201 -2.96 8.48 13.32
CA ILE A 201 -3.53 8.91 12.02
C ILE A 201 -5.04 9.18 12.15
N PHE A 202 -5.73 8.34 12.92
CA PHE A 202 -7.18 8.40 13.06
C PHE A 202 -7.64 9.16 14.31
N LYS A 203 -6.73 9.67 15.15
CA LYS A 203 -7.12 10.60 16.22
C LYS A 203 -7.89 11.76 15.58
N LEU A 204 -9.15 11.88 15.95
CA LEU A 204 -9.90 13.10 15.72
C LEU A 204 -9.14 14.20 16.47
N LYS A 205 -8.76 15.27 15.79
CA LYS A 205 -8.37 16.49 16.49
C LYS A 205 -9.64 16.93 17.24
N GLU A 206 -9.60 16.79 18.56
CA GLU A 206 -10.55 17.45 19.45
C GLU A 206 -10.61 18.94 19.17
#